data_d1524afb93140bf6a5e0982315d38046
#
_entry.id   d1524afb93140bf6a5e0982315d38046
#
_cell.length_a   1.000
_cell.length_b   1.000
_cell.length_c   1.000
_cell.angle_alpha   90.00
_cell.angle_beta   90.00
_cell.angle_gamma   90.00
#
_symmetry.space_group_name_H-M   'P 1'
#
loop_
_entity.id
_entity.type
_entity.pdbx_description
1 polymer ?
#
loop_
_entity_poly.entity_id
_entity_poly.type
_entity_poly.pdbx_seq_one_letter_code
_entity_poly.pdbx_strand_id
1 'polypeptide(L)' 'MGNAALDDLVAAIDLAPYAGRWVAIVRKQITGVGLTEQQARLASKYQRPKEEPVVIFVPQEMVNKE' A
#
# COMPACT_ATOMS: atom_id res chain seq x y z
N MET A 1 -2.62 18.40 -7.01
CA MET A 1 -2.61 17.89 -7.44
C MET A 1 -1.68 16.95 -7.57
N GLY A 2 -0.89 16.60 -7.48
CA GLY A 2 0.03 15.64 -7.62
C GLY A 2 -0.31 14.29 -7.16
N ASN A 3 -1.49 14.08 -6.74
CA ASN A 3 -1.86 12.80 -6.22
C ASN A 3 -2.73 12.00 -7.14
N ALA A 4 -2.79 12.40 -8.38
CA ALA A 4 -3.67 11.70 -9.29
C ALA A 4 -3.28 10.23 -9.45
N ALA A 5 -1.98 9.95 -9.55
CA ALA A 5 -1.53 8.57 -9.70
C ALA A 5 -1.79 7.77 -8.44
N LEU A 6 -1.61 8.40 -7.29
CA LEU A 6 -1.86 7.71 -6.04
C LEU A 6 -3.33 7.45 -5.85
N ASP A 7 -4.16 8.40 -6.26
CA ASP A 7 -5.59 8.21 -6.19
C ASP A 7 -6.04 7.05 -7.07
N ASP A 8 -5.42 6.92 -8.23
CA ASP A 8 -5.73 5.80 -9.10
C ASP A 8 -5.35 4.48 -8.45
N LEU A 9 -4.24 4.43 -7.77
CA LEU A 9 -3.83 3.21 -7.09
C LEU A 9 -4.82 2.86 -6.00
N VAL A 10 -5.24 3.85 -5.23
CA VAL A 10 -6.16 3.60 -4.15
C VAL A 10 -7.51 3.13 -4.71
N ALA A 11 -7.95 3.73 -5.81
CA ALA A 11 -9.22 3.33 -6.38
C ALA A 11 -9.17 1.93 -6.98
N ALA A 12 -8.00 1.52 -7.45
CA ALA A 12 -7.89 0.22 -8.09
C ALA A 12 -7.68 -0.93 -7.10
N ILE A 13 -7.34 -0.62 -5.86
CA ILE A 13 -7.00 -1.64 -4.87
C ILE A 13 -7.87 -1.44 -3.66
N ASP A 14 -8.45 -2.52 -3.18
CA ASP A 14 -9.25 -2.46 -1.96
C ASP A 14 -8.32 -2.46 -0.78
N LEU A 15 -8.17 -1.33 -0.13
CA LEU A 15 -7.27 -1.18 0.99
C LEU A 15 -7.93 -1.40 2.35
N ALA A 16 -9.23 -1.60 2.37
CA ALA A 16 -9.94 -1.74 3.63
C ALA A 16 -9.36 -2.83 4.55
N PRO A 17 -8.97 -4.00 4.02
CA PRO A 17 -8.43 -5.04 4.90
C PRO A 17 -7.10 -4.68 5.52
N TYR A 18 -6.46 -3.60 5.05
CA TYR A 18 -5.13 -3.23 5.52
C TYR A 18 -5.13 -1.98 6.37
N ALA A 19 -6.30 -1.59 6.89
CA ALA A 19 -6.39 -0.39 7.69
C ALA A 19 -5.44 -0.45 8.88
N GLY A 20 -4.75 0.64 9.12
CA GLY A 20 -3.79 0.71 10.21
C GLY A 20 -2.45 0.08 9.89
N ARG A 21 -2.21 -0.28 8.64
CA ARG A 21 -0.96 -0.90 8.26
C ARG A 21 -0.34 -0.18 7.10
N TRP A 22 0.94 -0.47 6.87
CA TRP A 22 1.64 0.05 5.72
C TRP A 22 1.57 -1.01 4.63
N VAL A 23 1.37 -0.59 3.40
CA VAL A 23 1.32 -1.51 2.27
C VAL A 23 2.29 -1.05 1.20
N ALA A 24 2.89 -2.01 0.53
CA ALA A 24 3.75 -1.75 -0.61
C ALA A 24 3.03 -2.24 -1.85
N ILE A 25 3.03 -1.41 -2.87
CA ILE A 25 2.26 -1.67 -4.09
C ILE A 25 3.19 -1.62 -5.29
N VAL A 26 3.11 -2.65 -6.11
CA VAL A 26 3.83 -2.71 -7.36
C VAL A 26 2.81 -3.03 -8.45
N ARG A 27 2.72 -2.13 -9.43
CA ARG A 27 1.85 -2.37 -10.59
C ARG A 27 0.41 -2.65 -10.17
N LYS A 28 -0.09 -1.86 -9.26
CA LYS A 28 -1.46 -1.95 -8.79
C LYS A 28 -1.74 -3.24 -8.04
N GLN A 29 -0.71 -3.88 -7.52
CA GLN A 29 -0.86 -5.07 -6.70
C GLN A 29 -0.17 -4.87 -5.38
N ILE A 30 -0.78 -5.37 -4.31
CA ILE A 30 -0.16 -5.28 -3.01
C ILE A 30 0.88 -6.37 -2.92
N THR A 31 2.13 -5.98 -2.74
CA THR A 31 3.24 -6.91 -2.70
C THR A 31 3.88 -7.01 -1.33
N GLY A 32 3.43 -6.20 -0.38
CA GLY A 32 3.95 -6.28 0.97
C GLY A 32 3.07 -5.55 1.93
N VAL A 33 3.00 -6.04 3.16
CA VAL A 33 2.22 -5.41 4.22
C VAL A 33 3.04 -5.48 5.48
N GLY A 34 3.02 -4.42 6.26
CA GLY A 34 3.75 -4.41 7.51
C GLY A 34 3.20 -3.39 8.47
N LEU A 35 3.71 -3.43 9.68
CA LEU A 35 3.31 -2.46 10.68
C LEU A 35 4.15 -1.19 10.59
N THR A 36 5.19 -1.21 9.80
CA THR A 36 6.00 -0.03 9.54
C THR A 36 6.28 0.04 8.06
N GLU A 37 6.68 1.22 7.62
CA GLU A 37 7.04 1.41 6.22
C GLU A 37 8.14 0.44 5.81
N GLN A 38 9.13 0.27 6.67
CA GLN A 38 10.25 -0.58 6.34
C GLN A 38 9.82 -2.04 6.21
N GLN A 39 8.92 -2.48 7.07
CA GLN A 39 8.45 -3.86 6.99
C GLN A 39 7.71 -4.10 5.69
N ALA A 40 6.85 -3.17 5.29
CA ALA A 40 6.13 -3.33 4.05
C ALA A 40 7.08 -3.35 2.86
N ARG A 41 8.08 -2.47 2.89
CA ARG A 41 9.05 -2.40 1.80
C ARG A 41 9.86 -3.68 1.72
N LEU A 42 10.29 -4.21 2.85
CA LEU A 42 11.06 -5.45 2.84
C LEU A 42 10.22 -6.62 2.33
N ALA A 43 8.97 -6.68 2.74
CA ALA A 43 8.10 -7.76 2.27
C ALA A 43 7.94 -7.69 0.75
N SER A 44 7.82 -6.48 0.22
CA SER A 44 7.70 -6.32 -1.21
C SER A 44 8.98 -6.73 -1.92
N LYS A 45 10.12 -6.33 -1.37
CA LYS A 45 11.39 -6.67 -1.99
C LYS A 45 11.62 -8.17 -2.02
N TYR A 46 11.06 -8.85 -1.05
CA TYR A 46 11.18 -10.29 -1.01
C TYR A 46 10.49 -10.92 -2.22
N GLN A 47 9.34 -10.42 -2.58
CA GLN A 47 8.60 -10.94 -3.71
C GLN A 47 9.04 -10.34 -5.03
N ARG A 48 9.39 -9.09 -5.03
CA ARG A 48 9.74 -8.37 -6.24
C ARG A 48 11.04 -7.64 -6.04
N PRO A 49 12.16 -8.37 -5.98
CA PRO A 49 13.44 -7.74 -5.60
C PRO A 49 13.92 -6.70 -6.59
N LYS A 50 13.46 -6.75 -7.81
CA LYS A 50 13.93 -5.81 -8.82
C LYS A 50 12.98 -4.67 -9.07
N GLU A 51 11.91 -4.56 -8.29
CA GLU A 51 10.94 -3.49 -8.49
C GLU A 51 10.88 -2.61 -7.27
N GLU A 52 10.62 -1.35 -7.52
CA GLU A 52 10.51 -0.39 -6.43
C GLU A 52 9.05 -0.21 -6.07
N PRO A 53 8.65 -0.57 -4.88
CA PRO A 53 7.25 -0.43 -4.51
C PRO A 53 6.91 1.00 -4.11
N VAL A 54 5.65 1.32 -4.23
CA VAL A 54 5.10 2.51 -3.61
C VAL A 54 4.58 2.09 -2.25
N VAL A 55 5.08 2.69 -1.19
CA VAL A 55 4.71 2.29 0.17
C VAL A 55 3.85 3.39 0.76
N ILE A 56 2.66 3.03 1.21
CA ILE A 56 1.74 4.00 1.77
C ILE A 56 1.17 3.47 3.08
N PHE A 57 0.70 4.39 3.90
CA PHE A 57 0.03 4.03 5.13
C PHE A 57 -1.48 4.07 4.89
N VAL A 58 -2.18 3.03 5.34
CA VAL A 58 -3.62 2.96 5.20
C VAL A 58 -4.24 3.37 6.53
N PRO A 59 -4.88 4.53 6.60
CA PRO A 59 -5.43 4.99 7.89
C PRO A 59 -6.60 4.12 8.32
N GLN A 60 -6.78 4.06 9.61
CA GLN A 60 -7.91 3.31 10.15
C GLN A 60 -9.23 3.84 9.65
N GLU A 61 -9.30 5.10 9.38
CA GLU A 61 -10.52 5.72 8.93
C GLU A 61 -10.99 5.24 7.59
N MET A 62 -10.10 4.61 6.85
CA MET A 62 -10.49 4.11 5.56
C MET A 62 -11.61 3.08 5.63
N VAL A 63 -11.68 2.35 6.74
CA VAL A 63 -12.71 1.36 6.87
C VAL A 63 -13.85 1.76 7.68
N ASN A 64 -13.78 2.93 8.30
CA ASN A 64 -14.75 3.28 9.15
C ASN A 64 -15.73 4.07 8.58
N LYS A 65 -16.56 3.74 7.86
CA LYS A 65 -17.38 4.50 7.27
C LYS A 65 -18.47 4.43 7.79
N GLU A 66 -19.02 4.38 8.37
CA GLU A 66 -20.09 4.29 8.93
C GLU A 66 -20.70 4.71 8.99
#